data_430eefe53dffe52724ddf92d0a352cd1
#
_entry.id   430eefe53dffe52724ddf92d0a352cd1
#
_cell.length_a   1.000
_cell.length_b   1.000
_cell.length_c   1.000
_cell.angle_alpha   90.00
_cell.angle_beta   90.00
_cell.angle_gamma   90.00
#
_symmetry.space_group_name_H-M   'P 1'
#
loop_
_entity.id
_entity.type
_entity.pdbx_description
1 polymer ?
#
loop_
_entity_poly.entity_id
_entity_poly.type
_entity_poly.pdbx_seq_one_letter_code
_entity_poly.pdbx_strand_id
1 'polypeptide(L)'
;MKFWLRLFACCLALGCGDNDRPRVGRDAGGGGGGPCTEGEVECRGREVFVCRGGALERSEVCGPDQVCALGLGCRACQPGRPFCDGQEIRTCNDDGTTSTLQMTCPESQVCSGAACQDACAVAAAERSNVGCEYMLVDLDNEYSAGLGGADSAADEQFALVLANPSSVLAQAQVWRSDGRPNAAAPTIVGTFQIPPNDLVQIDLPRRNVDGSTDSDEGPGTHLSNLAYRVTTNFPVVAYQFNPIVQSFSNDASLLIPVPALDVH
;
A
#
# COMPACT_ATOMS: atom_id res chain seq x y z
N MET A 1 10.70 30.15 -7.17
CA MET A 1 10.39 30.43 -5.75
C MET A 1 10.23 29.10 -5.05
N LYS A 2 11.23 28.70 -4.22
CA LYS A 2 11.20 27.44 -3.47
C LYS A 2 10.49 27.72 -2.14
N PHE A 3 9.24 27.30 -2.01
CA PHE A 3 8.53 27.40 -0.73
C PHE A 3 7.94 26.03 -0.34
N TRP A 4 8.53 25.44 0.69
CA TRP A 4 7.94 24.64 1.75
C TRP A 4 6.90 23.55 1.40
N LEU A 5 7.40 22.37 1.08
CA LEU A 5 6.65 21.12 1.23
C LEU A 5 7.42 20.20 2.20
N ARG A 6 7.55 20.62 3.46
CA ARG A 6 8.13 19.82 4.54
C ARG A 6 7.18 19.76 5.72
N LEU A 7 5.96 19.24 5.53
CA LEU A 7 5.05 19.03 6.68
C LEU A 7 3.92 18.03 6.36
N PHE A 8 4.27 16.82 5.93
CA PHE A 8 3.30 15.69 5.94
C PHE A 8 3.99 14.32 6.07
N ALA A 9 5.10 14.26 6.76
CA ALA A 9 5.83 13.00 7.00
C ALA A 9 5.59 12.43 8.41
N CYS A 10 4.43 12.68 9.02
CA CYS A 10 4.26 12.28 10.41
C CYS A 10 2.85 11.78 10.76
N CYS A 11 2.23 10.92 9.94
CA CYS A 11 1.01 10.18 10.33
C CYS A 11 0.71 8.92 9.51
N LEU A 12 1.69 8.23 8.96
CA LEU A 12 1.46 6.95 8.26
C LEU A 12 2.12 5.73 8.94
N ALA A 13 2.26 5.79 10.26
CA ALA A 13 2.72 4.67 11.06
C ALA A 13 1.62 4.14 11.99
N LEU A 14 0.42 3.90 11.44
CA LEU A 14 -0.65 3.21 12.18
C LEU A 14 -1.45 2.35 11.19
N GLY A 15 -1.12 1.08 11.14
CA GLY A 15 -1.99 0.11 10.50
C GLY A 15 -1.30 -1.02 9.74
N CYS A 16 -0.17 -1.54 10.21
CA CYS A 16 0.17 -2.91 9.87
C CYS A 16 -0.78 -3.82 10.63
N GLY A 17 -1.89 -4.17 10.01
CA GLY A 17 -2.75 -5.25 10.47
C GLY A 17 -2.02 -6.56 10.24
N ASP A 18 -1.48 -7.14 11.31
CA ASP A 18 -1.03 -8.52 11.36
C ASP A 18 -2.21 -9.45 11.08
N ASN A 19 -2.44 -9.77 9.81
CA ASN A 19 -3.41 -10.79 9.40
C ASN A 19 -2.78 -12.17 9.20
N ASP A 20 -1.51 -12.37 9.50
CA ASP A 20 -0.91 -13.69 9.59
C ASP A 20 -1.13 -14.31 10.99
N ARG A 21 -2.39 -14.48 11.36
CA ARG A 21 -2.74 -15.47 12.37
C ARG A 21 -2.98 -16.79 11.67
N PRO A 22 -2.09 -17.79 11.81
CA PRO A 22 -2.52 -19.15 11.62
C PRO A 22 -3.68 -19.35 12.59
N ARG A 23 -4.83 -19.77 12.09
CA ARG A 23 -5.93 -20.23 12.92
C ARG A 23 -5.45 -21.48 13.67
N VAL A 24 -4.80 -21.25 14.78
CA VAL A 24 -4.64 -22.28 15.79
C VAL A 24 -6.05 -22.55 16.30
N GLY A 25 -6.50 -23.79 16.14
CA GLY A 25 -7.79 -24.24 16.61
C GLY A 25 -8.03 -23.74 18.04
N ARG A 26 -9.24 -23.24 18.28
CA ARG A 26 -9.75 -23.03 19.62
C ARG A 26 -9.88 -24.38 20.28
N ASP A 27 -8.83 -24.82 20.91
CA ASP A 27 -9.00 -25.75 22.01
C ASP A 27 -9.30 -24.92 23.25
N ALA A 28 -10.59 -24.78 23.48
CA ALA A 28 -11.13 -24.37 24.78
C ALA A 28 -10.81 -25.50 25.76
N GLY A 29 -9.69 -25.40 26.44
CA GLY A 29 -9.25 -26.33 27.45
C GLY A 29 -8.62 -25.56 28.59
N GLY A 30 -9.26 -25.58 29.72
CA GLY A 30 -8.97 -24.92 30.97
C GLY A 30 -7.51 -24.97 31.38
N GLY A 31 -7.13 -23.99 32.20
CA GLY A 31 -5.88 -23.92 32.91
C GLY A 31 -5.62 -25.20 33.72
N GLY A 32 -4.81 -26.06 33.12
CA GLY A 32 -4.19 -27.21 33.75
C GLY A 32 -2.69 -26.97 33.70
N GLY A 33 -2.19 -26.01 34.49
CA GLY A 33 -0.76 -25.90 34.74
C GLY A 33 -0.29 -27.12 35.49
N GLY A 34 0.13 -28.19 34.82
CA GLY A 34 1.03 -29.17 35.40
C GLY A 34 2.31 -28.45 35.83
N PRO A 35 3.07 -29.01 36.80
CA PRO A 35 4.30 -28.40 37.22
C PRO A 35 5.26 -28.31 36.03
N CYS A 36 5.70 -27.09 35.71
CA CYS A 36 6.71 -26.84 34.69
C CYS A 36 8.10 -27.25 35.23
N THR A 37 9.05 -27.46 34.35
CA THR A 37 10.43 -27.78 34.73
C THR A 37 11.19 -26.48 35.03
N GLU A 38 11.93 -26.46 36.14
CA GLU A 38 12.72 -25.28 36.54
C GLU A 38 13.61 -24.76 35.41
N GLY A 39 13.46 -23.48 35.09
CA GLY A 39 14.17 -22.82 34.00
C GLY A 39 13.55 -23.01 32.61
N GLU A 40 12.46 -23.76 32.47
CA GLU A 40 11.74 -23.87 31.20
C GLU A 40 11.19 -22.51 30.77
N VAL A 41 11.40 -22.21 29.48
CA VAL A 41 10.98 -20.93 28.86
C VAL A 41 9.81 -21.19 27.92
N GLU A 42 8.66 -20.55 28.19
CA GLU A 42 7.46 -20.61 27.37
C GLU A 42 7.15 -19.23 26.75
N CYS A 43 6.57 -19.25 25.55
CA CYS A 43 6.17 -18.05 24.80
C CYS A 43 4.64 -17.94 24.74
N ARG A 44 4.10 -16.75 25.09
CA ARG A 44 2.70 -16.41 24.89
C ARG A 44 2.60 -15.09 24.14
N GLY A 45 2.53 -15.19 22.80
CA GLY A 45 2.69 -14.04 21.94
C GLY A 45 4.10 -13.46 22.05
N ARG A 46 4.21 -12.22 22.50
CA ARG A 46 5.50 -11.54 22.76
C ARG A 46 5.97 -11.63 24.21
N GLU A 47 5.22 -12.29 25.06
CA GLU A 47 5.55 -12.45 26.47
C GLU A 47 6.35 -13.72 26.71
N VAL A 48 7.41 -13.60 27.49
CA VAL A 48 8.29 -14.71 27.91
C VAL A 48 7.90 -15.08 29.32
N PHE A 49 7.65 -16.36 29.55
CA PHE A 49 7.40 -16.95 30.85
C PHE A 49 8.54 -17.91 31.18
N VAL A 50 9.00 -17.88 32.40
CA VAL A 50 10.05 -18.77 32.91
C VAL A 50 9.49 -19.56 34.09
N CYS A 51 9.73 -20.86 34.10
CA CYS A 51 9.36 -21.70 35.22
C CYS A 51 10.23 -21.44 36.42
N ARG A 52 9.60 -21.10 37.55
CA ARG A 52 10.26 -20.93 38.85
C ARG A 52 9.42 -21.57 39.94
N GLY A 53 10.05 -22.47 40.69
CA GLY A 53 9.34 -23.17 41.76
C GLY A 53 8.14 -24.00 41.32
N GLY A 54 8.14 -24.50 40.06
CA GLY A 54 7.06 -25.28 39.48
C GLY A 54 5.90 -24.47 38.92
N ALA A 55 6.01 -23.13 38.82
CA ALA A 55 5.02 -22.24 38.24
C ALA A 55 5.66 -21.35 37.15
N LEU A 56 4.89 -21.08 36.07
CA LEU A 56 5.32 -20.16 35.01
C LEU A 56 5.09 -18.73 35.47
N GLU A 57 6.17 -17.98 35.61
CA GLU A 57 6.18 -16.56 35.96
C GLU A 57 6.54 -15.73 34.71
N ARG A 58 5.83 -14.63 34.49
CA ARG A 58 6.17 -13.68 33.41
C ARG A 58 7.53 -13.04 33.73
N SER A 59 8.47 -13.21 32.82
CA SER A 59 9.84 -12.70 32.95
C SER A 59 10.05 -11.38 32.21
N GLU A 60 9.66 -11.32 30.92
CA GLU A 60 9.88 -10.16 30.08
C GLU A 60 8.87 -10.10 28.93
N VAL A 61 8.83 -8.96 28.22
CA VAL A 61 8.10 -8.76 26.96
C VAL A 61 9.09 -8.40 25.88
N CYS A 62 9.09 -9.14 24.77
CA CYS A 62 10.01 -8.89 23.68
C CYS A 62 9.74 -7.53 23.02
N GLY A 63 10.81 -6.84 22.64
CA GLY A 63 10.77 -5.56 21.94
C GLY A 63 10.11 -5.64 20.56
N PRO A 64 9.82 -4.48 19.90
CA PRO A 64 9.13 -4.45 18.61
C PRO A 64 9.83 -5.28 17.53
N ASP A 65 11.16 -5.32 17.55
CA ASP A 65 11.99 -6.02 16.59
C ASP A 65 12.48 -7.39 17.12
N GLN A 66 11.77 -7.94 18.09
CA GLN A 66 12.10 -9.22 18.71
C GLN A 66 10.91 -10.17 18.68
N VAL A 67 11.22 -11.45 18.64
CA VAL A 67 10.26 -12.53 18.75
C VAL A 67 10.56 -13.38 20.00
N CYS A 68 9.52 -13.92 20.62
CA CYS A 68 9.74 -14.92 21.66
C CYS A 68 10.06 -16.26 21.00
N ALA A 69 11.26 -16.78 21.25
CA ALA A 69 11.72 -18.08 20.82
C ALA A 69 11.62 -19.09 21.97
N LEU A 70 10.89 -20.18 21.73
CA LEU A 70 10.66 -21.23 22.73
C LEU A 70 12.00 -21.77 23.26
N GLY A 71 12.13 -21.87 24.56
CA GLY A 71 13.34 -22.33 25.22
C GLY A 71 14.46 -21.28 25.32
N LEU A 72 14.36 -20.15 24.61
CA LEU A 72 15.43 -19.16 24.50
C LEU A 72 15.04 -17.75 24.98
N GLY A 73 13.74 -17.41 25.05
CA GLY A 73 13.27 -16.06 25.37
C GLY A 73 13.30 -15.12 24.17
N CYS A 74 13.50 -13.81 24.42
CA CYS A 74 13.50 -12.81 23.34
C CYS A 74 14.71 -12.94 22.44
N ARG A 75 14.46 -13.05 21.12
CA ARG A 75 15.47 -13.18 20.07
C ARG A 75 15.16 -12.25 18.91
N ALA A 76 16.17 -11.98 18.08
CA ALA A 76 16.01 -11.16 16.88
C ALA A 76 15.15 -11.87 15.81
N CYS A 77 15.17 -13.19 15.78
CA CYS A 77 14.38 -13.99 14.83
C CYS A 77 14.09 -15.41 15.40
N GLN A 78 13.17 -16.13 14.78
CA GLN A 78 12.86 -17.52 15.16
C GLN A 78 13.97 -18.46 14.69
N PRO A 79 14.65 -19.18 15.61
CA PRO A 79 15.78 -20.05 15.29
C PRO A 79 15.49 -21.04 14.19
N GLY A 80 16.41 -21.14 13.23
CA GLY A 80 16.34 -22.08 12.10
C GLY A 80 15.25 -21.78 11.08
N ARG A 81 14.49 -20.71 11.21
CA ARG A 81 13.40 -20.39 10.29
C ARG A 81 13.78 -19.30 9.29
N PRO A 82 13.35 -19.43 8.04
CA PRO A 82 13.43 -18.34 7.07
C PRO A 82 12.38 -17.28 7.40
N PHE A 83 12.71 -16.01 7.11
CA PHE A 83 11.82 -14.86 7.27
C PHE A 83 12.17 -13.76 6.25
N CYS A 84 11.28 -12.78 6.12
CA CYS A 84 11.49 -11.60 5.29
C CYS A 84 12.12 -10.46 6.09
N ASP A 85 13.14 -9.82 5.50
CA ASP A 85 13.74 -8.57 5.97
C ASP A 85 13.82 -7.62 4.77
N GLY A 86 12.81 -6.75 4.63
CA GLY A 86 12.62 -5.97 3.41
C GLY A 86 12.46 -6.85 2.18
N GLN A 87 13.36 -6.68 1.20
CA GLN A 87 13.40 -7.50 -0.04
C GLN A 87 14.25 -8.78 0.10
N GLU A 88 14.73 -9.08 1.28
CA GLU A 88 15.62 -10.22 1.51
C GLU A 88 14.88 -11.38 2.18
N ILE A 89 15.16 -12.59 1.71
CA ILE A 89 14.86 -13.82 2.45
C ILE A 89 16.11 -14.17 3.25
N ARG A 90 15.95 -14.22 4.57
CA ARG A 90 17.01 -14.53 5.50
C ARG A 90 16.65 -15.77 6.33
N THR A 91 17.64 -16.54 6.74
CA THR A 91 17.43 -17.66 7.67
C THR A 91 18.05 -17.32 9.01
N CYS A 92 17.25 -17.45 10.06
CA CYS A 92 17.69 -17.24 11.43
C CYS A 92 18.66 -18.31 11.86
N ASN A 93 19.73 -17.94 12.54
CA ASN A 93 20.68 -18.89 13.13
C ASN A 93 20.04 -19.64 14.32
N ASP A 94 20.63 -20.75 14.72
CA ASP A 94 20.08 -21.61 15.77
C ASP A 94 19.99 -20.93 17.15
N ASP A 95 20.79 -19.92 17.40
CA ASP A 95 20.76 -19.12 18.64
C ASP A 95 19.70 -17.99 18.62
N GLY A 96 19.10 -17.70 17.45
CA GLY A 96 18.10 -16.65 17.29
C GLY A 96 18.64 -15.22 17.36
N THR A 97 19.96 -15.02 17.36
CA THR A 97 20.58 -13.68 17.55
C THR A 97 20.95 -13.02 16.25
N THR A 98 21.25 -13.79 15.22
CA THR A 98 21.68 -13.35 13.89
C THR A 98 20.97 -14.11 12.80
N SER A 99 21.09 -13.64 11.56
CA SER A 99 20.55 -14.32 10.39
C SER A 99 21.52 -14.27 9.23
N THR A 100 21.36 -15.21 8.30
CA THR A 100 22.12 -15.28 7.06
C THR A 100 21.22 -14.98 5.88
N LEU A 101 21.69 -14.16 4.94
CA LEU A 101 21.02 -13.88 3.68
C LEU A 101 20.95 -15.16 2.84
N GLN A 102 19.75 -15.50 2.37
CA GLN A 102 19.54 -16.59 1.43
C GLN A 102 19.44 -16.07 -0.01
N MET A 103 18.60 -15.06 -0.21
CA MET A 103 18.45 -14.39 -1.50
C MET A 103 17.78 -13.02 -1.34
N THR A 104 17.99 -12.16 -2.33
CA THR A 104 17.26 -10.90 -2.51
C THR A 104 16.21 -11.09 -3.59
N CYS A 105 14.98 -10.67 -3.35
CA CYS A 105 13.92 -10.78 -4.34
C CYS A 105 14.16 -9.84 -5.53
N PRO A 106 13.83 -10.26 -6.78
CA PRO A 106 13.89 -9.42 -7.96
C PRO A 106 13.00 -8.17 -7.85
N GLU A 107 13.27 -7.16 -8.68
CA GLU A 107 12.61 -5.85 -8.64
C GLU A 107 11.06 -5.88 -8.75
N SER A 108 10.49 -6.90 -9.39
CA SER A 108 9.03 -7.06 -9.50
C SER A 108 8.39 -7.90 -8.39
N GLN A 109 9.20 -8.39 -7.45
CA GLN A 109 8.76 -9.29 -6.38
C GLN A 109 9.01 -8.67 -5.01
N VAL A 110 8.22 -9.11 -4.04
CA VAL A 110 8.40 -8.80 -2.61
C VAL A 110 8.63 -10.08 -1.84
N CYS A 111 9.36 -9.99 -0.74
CA CYS A 111 9.41 -11.09 0.20
C CYS A 111 8.09 -11.14 0.97
N SER A 112 7.38 -12.25 0.84
CA SER A 112 6.14 -12.53 1.58
C SER A 112 6.10 -14.01 1.95
N GLY A 113 5.83 -14.31 3.23
CA GLY A 113 5.82 -15.69 3.73
C GLY A 113 7.15 -16.43 3.52
N ALA A 114 8.28 -15.72 3.64
CA ALA A 114 9.64 -16.24 3.39
C ALA A 114 9.87 -16.76 1.95
N ALA A 115 9.18 -16.22 0.98
CA ALA A 115 9.34 -16.50 -0.43
C ALA A 115 9.25 -15.19 -1.24
N CYS A 116 9.90 -15.14 -2.41
CA CYS A 116 9.71 -14.06 -3.35
C CYS A 116 8.40 -14.28 -4.12
N GLN A 117 7.47 -13.35 -4.00
CA GLN A 117 6.16 -13.37 -4.65
C GLN A 117 5.99 -12.14 -5.53
N ASP A 118 5.17 -12.25 -6.56
CA ASP A 118 4.82 -11.09 -7.39
C ASP A 118 4.20 -9.98 -6.52
N ALA A 119 4.81 -8.79 -6.55
CA ALA A 119 4.44 -7.69 -5.67
C ALA A 119 2.99 -7.23 -5.90
N CYS A 120 2.57 -7.20 -7.16
CA CYS A 120 1.22 -6.78 -7.53
C CYS A 120 0.17 -7.82 -7.11
N ALA A 121 0.50 -9.10 -7.20
CA ALA A 121 -0.39 -10.17 -6.75
C ALA A 121 -0.56 -10.15 -5.22
N VAL A 122 0.51 -9.91 -4.47
CA VAL A 122 0.44 -9.75 -3.01
C VAL A 122 -0.45 -8.56 -2.65
N ALA A 123 -0.21 -7.40 -3.24
CA ALA A 123 -1.02 -6.20 -2.98
C ALA A 123 -2.50 -6.40 -3.35
N ALA A 124 -2.79 -7.10 -4.45
CA ALA A 124 -4.16 -7.41 -4.85
C ALA A 124 -4.88 -8.31 -3.83
N ALA A 125 -4.17 -9.24 -3.21
CA ALA A 125 -4.72 -10.12 -2.18
C ALA A 125 -5.04 -9.39 -0.86
N GLU A 126 -4.30 -8.32 -0.54
CA GLU A 126 -4.50 -7.51 0.67
C GLU A 126 -5.72 -6.57 0.60
N ARG A 127 -6.23 -6.29 -0.61
CA ARG A 127 -7.39 -5.41 -0.86
C ARG A 127 -7.30 -4.06 -0.15
N SER A 128 -6.14 -3.45 -0.21
CA SER A 128 -5.88 -2.12 0.34
C SER A 128 -5.95 -1.03 -0.74
N ASN A 129 -5.59 0.19 -0.38
CA ASN A 129 -5.41 1.28 -1.34
C ASN A 129 -4.05 1.25 -2.05
N VAL A 130 -3.21 0.26 -1.76
CA VAL A 130 -1.93 0.02 -2.42
C VAL A 130 -2.12 -1.04 -3.50
N GLY A 131 -1.71 -0.77 -4.73
CA GLY A 131 -1.90 -1.71 -5.83
C GLY A 131 -1.16 -1.31 -7.10
N CYS A 132 -1.45 -2.05 -8.17
CA CYS A 132 -0.75 -1.91 -9.45
C CYS A 132 -1.66 -1.51 -10.62
N GLU A 133 -2.95 -1.39 -10.40
CA GLU A 133 -3.89 -1.00 -11.45
C GLU A 133 -4.99 -0.10 -10.90
N TYR A 134 -5.19 1.05 -11.56
CA TYR A 134 -6.15 2.07 -11.17
C TYR A 134 -6.89 2.61 -12.39
N MET A 135 -8.13 3.05 -12.15
CA MET A 135 -8.91 3.84 -13.09
C MET A 135 -9.14 5.22 -12.49
N LEU A 136 -9.07 6.26 -13.32
CA LEU A 136 -9.35 7.63 -12.93
C LEU A 136 -10.10 8.35 -14.05
N VAL A 137 -10.89 9.32 -13.65
CA VAL A 137 -11.75 10.10 -14.55
C VAL A 137 -11.65 11.57 -14.21
N ASP A 138 -11.66 12.39 -15.22
CA ASP A 138 -11.77 13.85 -15.12
C ASP A 138 -13.24 14.19 -14.95
N LEU A 139 -13.67 14.38 -13.70
CA LEU A 139 -15.06 14.69 -13.36
C LEU A 139 -15.33 16.16 -13.65
N ASP A 140 -16.59 16.47 -13.99
CA ASP A 140 -17.04 17.84 -14.11
C ASP A 140 -16.80 18.61 -12.82
N ASN A 141 -16.40 19.86 -12.95
CA ASN A 141 -16.15 20.78 -11.84
C ASN A 141 -16.84 22.13 -12.10
N GLU A 142 -16.83 23.00 -11.10
CA GLU A 142 -17.46 24.30 -11.17
C GLU A 142 -16.90 25.15 -12.32
N TYR A 143 -17.80 25.54 -13.21
CA TYR A 143 -17.53 26.53 -14.24
C TYR A 143 -18.07 27.90 -13.81
N SER A 144 -17.19 28.80 -13.47
CA SER A 144 -17.60 30.16 -13.15
C SER A 144 -17.41 31.07 -14.36
N ALA A 145 -18.50 31.41 -15.03
CA ALA A 145 -18.54 32.42 -16.09
C ALA A 145 -18.29 33.83 -15.50
N GLY A 146 -17.09 34.03 -15.03
CA GLY A 146 -16.45 35.31 -14.77
C GLY A 146 -17.19 36.37 -13.99
N LEU A 147 -16.71 36.66 -12.81
CA LEU A 147 -16.56 38.04 -12.34
C LEU A 147 -15.07 38.40 -12.53
N GLY A 148 -14.72 38.87 -13.73
CA GLY A 148 -13.41 39.46 -13.99
C GLY A 148 -12.25 38.45 -14.16
N GLY A 149 -12.46 37.29 -14.75
CA GLY A 149 -11.39 36.34 -15.10
C GLY A 149 -10.88 35.51 -13.92
N ALA A 150 -11.73 35.21 -12.98
CA ALA A 150 -11.44 34.18 -11.99
C ALA A 150 -11.36 32.82 -12.70
N ASP A 151 -10.29 32.10 -12.44
CA ASP A 151 -10.02 30.79 -12.99
C ASP A 151 -11.17 29.86 -12.61
N SER A 152 -11.78 29.25 -13.62
CA SER A 152 -12.83 28.25 -13.44
C SER A 152 -12.16 26.94 -13.02
N ALA A 153 -12.65 26.29 -11.97
CA ALA A 153 -12.12 25.00 -11.55
C ALA A 153 -12.24 23.93 -12.66
N ALA A 154 -13.27 24.07 -13.50
CA ALA A 154 -13.45 23.21 -14.67
C ALA A 154 -12.35 23.39 -15.74
N ASP A 155 -11.66 24.54 -15.77
CA ASP A 155 -10.59 24.81 -16.75
C ASP A 155 -9.19 24.46 -16.24
N GLU A 156 -9.07 24.10 -14.98
CA GLU A 156 -7.78 23.87 -14.34
C GLU A 156 -7.22 22.46 -14.60
N GLN A 157 -5.98 22.28 -14.23
CA GLN A 157 -5.20 21.08 -14.55
C GLN A 157 -5.67 19.85 -13.78
N PHE A 158 -6.16 18.84 -14.50
CA PHE A 158 -6.38 17.49 -13.99
C PHE A 158 -5.06 16.75 -13.83
N ALA A 159 -4.84 16.08 -12.70
CA ALA A 159 -3.59 15.39 -12.46
C ALA A 159 -3.76 14.05 -11.71
N LEU A 160 -2.80 13.16 -11.96
CA LEU A 160 -2.55 11.94 -11.22
C LEU A 160 -1.32 12.13 -10.35
N VAL A 161 -1.41 11.75 -9.09
CA VAL A 161 -0.25 11.67 -8.20
C VAL A 161 -0.05 10.22 -7.79
N LEU A 162 1.14 9.68 -8.06
CA LEU A 162 1.54 8.33 -7.66
C LEU A 162 2.58 8.43 -6.56
N ALA A 163 2.31 7.80 -5.42
CA ALA A 163 3.25 7.70 -4.30
C ALA A 163 3.77 6.28 -4.18
N ASN A 164 5.08 6.13 -4.10
CA ASN A 164 5.75 4.86 -3.94
C ASN A 164 6.23 4.69 -2.48
N PRO A 165 5.54 3.93 -1.66
CA PRO A 165 5.93 3.72 -0.26
C PRO A 165 7.06 2.71 -0.09
N SER A 166 7.51 2.08 -1.18
CA SER A 166 8.51 1.01 -1.15
C SER A 166 9.94 1.54 -1.29
N SER A 167 10.91 0.66 -1.05
CA SER A 167 12.33 0.91 -1.32
C SER A 167 12.75 0.56 -2.75
N VAL A 168 11.82 0.09 -3.59
CA VAL A 168 12.05 -0.33 -4.98
C VAL A 168 11.55 0.74 -5.93
N LEU A 169 12.28 1.00 -7.03
CA LEU A 169 11.83 1.90 -8.09
C LEU A 169 10.58 1.32 -8.77
N ALA A 170 9.48 2.06 -8.74
CA ALA A 170 8.28 1.71 -9.49
C ALA A 170 8.26 2.41 -10.87
N GLN A 171 7.63 1.76 -11.85
CA GLN A 171 7.38 2.32 -13.16
C GLN A 171 5.89 2.23 -13.47
N ALA A 172 5.29 3.33 -13.87
CA ALA A 172 3.89 3.43 -14.25
C ALA A 172 3.74 3.66 -15.75
N GLN A 173 2.71 3.06 -16.33
CA GLN A 173 2.20 3.39 -17.66
C GLN A 173 0.80 3.96 -17.52
N VAL A 174 0.56 5.11 -18.13
CA VAL A 174 -0.75 5.76 -18.18
C VAL A 174 -1.35 5.58 -19.57
N TRP A 175 -2.57 5.10 -19.62
CA TRP A 175 -3.31 4.78 -20.85
C TRP A 175 -4.58 5.63 -20.92
N ARG A 176 -4.99 5.95 -22.12
CA ARG A 176 -6.20 6.70 -22.43
C ARG A 176 -7.08 5.90 -23.40
N SER A 177 -8.35 5.69 -23.09
CA SER A 177 -9.32 5.19 -24.05
C SER A 177 -9.74 6.34 -24.99
N ASP A 178 -10.28 6.08 -26.17
CA ASP A 178 -10.72 7.16 -27.05
C ASP A 178 -12.18 7.58 -26.88
N GLY A 179 -12.85 7.00 -25.88
CA GLY A 179 -14.19 7.39 -25.49
C GLY A 179 -15.32 6.78 -26.30
N ARG A 180 -15.05 5.96 -27.29
CA ARG A 180 -16.08 5.35 -28.16
C ARG A 180 -16.34 3.89 -27.83
N PRO A 181 -17.59 3.44 -27.78
CA PRO A 181 -17.89 2.01 -27.81
C PRO A 181 -17.27 1.38 -29.08
N ASN A 182 -16.55 0.30 -28.92
CA ASN A 182 -15.78 -0.38 -29.97
C ASN A 182 -14.59 0.42 -30.54
N ALA A 183 -14.06 1.30 -29.76
CA ALA A 183 -12.88 2.06 -30.07
C ALA A 183 -11.62 1.21 -30.34
N ALA A 184 -10.64 1.82 -31.00
CA ALA A 184 -9.29 1.30 -31.04
C ALA A 184 -8.75 1.02 -29.62
N ALA A 185 -7.75 0.17 -29.53
CA ALA A 185 -7.08 -0.13 -28.26
C ALA A 185 -6.64 1.18 -27.56
N PRO A 186 -6.67 1.22 -26.21
CA PRO A 186 -6.22 2.39 -25.46
C PRO A 186 -4.83 2.83 -25.90
N THR A 187 -4.60 4.13 -25.98
CA THR A 187 -3.29 4.71 -26.33
C THR A 187 -2.51 5.05 -25.08
N ILE A 188 -1.20 4.82 -25.13
CA ILE A 188 -0.32 5.22 -24.04
C ILE A 188 -0.16 6.75 -24.02
N VAL A 189 -0.34 7.35 -22.86
CA VAL A 189 -0.07 8.77 -22.60
C VAL A 189 1.40 8.97 -22.26
N GLY A 190 1.95 8.08 -21.45
CA GLY A 190 3.35 8.12 -21.04
C GLY A 190 3.75 6.97 -20.13
N THR A 191 5.05 6.90 -19.90
CA THR A 191 5.69 6.02 -18.92
C THR A 191 6.47 6.87 -17.93
N PHE A 192 6.28 6.62 -16.64
CA PHE A 192 6.80 7.45 -15.56
C PHE A 192 7.52 6.58 -14.54
N GLN A 193 8.62 7.10 -14.00
CA GLN A 193 9.35 6.45 -12.90
C GLN A 193 8.94 7.10 -11.58
N ILE A 194 8.66 6.28 -10.58
CA ILE A 194 8.31 6.73 -9.24
C ILE A 194 9.42 6.24 -8.31
N PRO A 195 10.32 7.15 -7.86
CA PRO A 195 11.43 6.79 -7.00
C PRO A 195 10.96 6.18 -5.67
N PRO A 196 11.84 5.39 -5.02
CA PRO A 196 11.56 4.86 -3.68
C PRO A 196 11.25 5.95 -2.66
N ASN A 197 10.21 5.75 -1.85
CA ASN A 197 9.77 6.67 -0.79
C ASN A 197 9.51 8.10 -1.27
N ASP A 198 9.05 8.25 -2.51
CA ASP A 198 8.79 9.52 -3.16
C ASP A 198 7.45 9.51 -3.89
N LEU A 199 7.06 10.64 -4.43
CA LEU A 199 5.85 10.80 -5.23
C LEU A 199 6.15 11.54 -6.54
N VAL A 200 5.31 11.26 -7.56
CA VAL A 200 5.38 11.91 -8.85
C VAL A 200 4.00 12.44 -9.22
N GLN A 201 3.92 13.72 -9.57
CA GLN A 201 2.76 14.34 -10.18
C GLN A 201 2.85 14.16 -11.70
N ILE A 202 1.74 13.76 -12.29
CA ILE A 202 1.58 13.56 -13.73
C ILE A 202 0.38 14.39 -14.17
N ASP A 203 0.66 15.48 -14.87
CA ASP A 203 -0.38 16.33 -15.46
C ASP A 203 -0.99 15.61 -16.65
N LEU A 204 -2.30 15.45 -16.62
CA LEU A 204 -3.04 14.74 -17.66
C LEU A 204 -3.87 15.74 -18.49
N PRO A 205 -4.03 15.48 -19.81
CA PRO A 205 -4.97 16.27 -20.60
C PRO A 205 -6.36 16.24 -20.00
N ARG A 206 -7.01 17.39 -19.98
CA ARG A 206 -8.42 17.48 -19.58
C ARG A 206 -9.28 16.59 -20.45
N ARG A 207 -10.28 15.97 -19.82
CA ARG A 207 -11.12 15.02 -20.51
C ARG A 207 -12.41 14.78 -19.77
N ASN A 208 -13.31 15.73 -19.81
CA ASN A 208 -14.59 15.66 -19.14
C ASN A 208 -15.27 14.30 -19.39
N VAL A 209 -15.65 13.64 -18.32
CA VAL A 209 -16.17 12.27 -18.33
C VAL A 209 -17.40 12.10 -19.20
N ASP A 210 -18.22 13.12 -19.34
CA ASP A 210 -19.44 13.11 -20.16
C ASP A 210 -19.21 13.58 -21.62
N GLY A 211 -17.99 14.07 -21.92
CA GLY A 211 -17.66 14.61 -23.24
C GLY A 211 -18.20 16.00 -23.50
N SER A 212 -18.73 16.68 -22.46
CA SER A 212 -19.18 18.07 -22.57
C SER A 212 -18.00 19.01 -22.84
N THR A 213 -18.30 20.22 -23.21
CA THR A 213 -17.34 21.30 -23.28
C THR A 213 -17.38 22.13 -22.00
N ASP A 214 -16.36 22.91 -21.78
CA ASP A 214 -16.07 23.63 -20.55
C ASP A 214 -17.14 24.59 -20.04
N SER A 215 -18.25 24.72 -20.71
CA SER A 215 -19.34 25.62 -20.33
C SER A 215 -20.53 24.95 -19.69
N ASP A 216 -20.43 23.67 -19.10
CA ASP A 216 -21.16 23.10 -18.64
C ASP A 216 -22.10 22.54 -18.01
N GLU A 217 -22.98 22.33 -18.28
CA GLU A 217 -24.19 21.70 -17.79
C GLU A 217 -24.40 20.37 -18.45
N GLY A 218 -23.43 19.52 -18.29
CA GLY A 218 -23.52 18.15 -18.76
C GLY A 218 -24.81 17.45 -18.30
N PRO A 219 -25.17 16.31 -18.83
CA PRO A 219 -26.44 15.63 -18.59
C PRO A 219 -26.62 15.12 -17.14
N GLY A 220 -25.72 15.48 -16.23
CA GLY A 220 -25.73 15.09 -14.82
C GLY A 220 -25.38 13.62 -14.59
N THR A 221 -26.02 12.70 -15.27
CA THR A 221 -25.66 11.26 -15.25
C THR A 221 -25.28 10.82 -16.63
N HIS A 222 -24.05 10.33 -16.79
CA HIS A 222 -23.50 9.93 -18.05
C HIS A 222 -22.75 8.60 -17.96
N LEU A 223 -22.80 7.80 -19.00
CA LEU A 223 -22.03 6.58 -19.16
C LEU A 223 -21.06 6.74 -20.32
N SER A 224 -19.78 6.75 -20.03
CA SER A 224 -18.72 6.82 -21.03
C SER A 224 -17.53 5.93 -20.67
N ASN A 225 -16.60 5.78 -21.59
CA ASN A 225 -15.30 5.20 -21.36
C ASN A 225 -14.18 6.24 -21.46
N LEU A 226 -14.50 7.50 -21.20
CA LEU A 226 -13.56 8.60 -21.12
C LEU A 226 -12.74 8.53 -19.83
N ALA A 227 -12.01 7.45 -19.62
CA ALA A 227 -11.20 7.20 -18.46
C ALA A 227 -9.73 7.08 -18.82
N TYR A 228 -8.88 7.30 -17.82
CA TYR A 228 -7.50 6.88 -17.85
C TYR A 228 -7.35 5.58 -17.06
N ARG A 229 -6.41 4.74 -17.50
CA ARG A 229 -5.97 3.54 -16.81
C ARG A 229 -4.51 3.69 -16.46
N VAL A 230 -4.16 3.33 -15.25
CA VAL A 230 -2.77 3.30 -14.77
C VAL A 230 -2.40 1.87 -14.44
N THR A 231 -1.24 1.43 -14.94
CA THR A 231 -0.65 0.15 -14.55
C THR A 231 0.77 0.39 -14.07
N THR A 232 1.19 -0.33 -13.03
CA THR A 232 2.54 -0.24 -12.48
C THR A 232 3.18 -1.61 -12.37
N ASN A 233 4.52 -1.66 -12.38
CA ASN A 233 5.28 -2.90 -12.19
C ASN A 233 5.54 -3.22 -10.71
N PHE A 234 5.22 -2.29 -9.81
CA PHE A 234 5.34 -2.43 -8.36
C PHE A 234 4.22 -1.64 -7.68
N PRO A 235 3.68 -2.10 -6.52
CA PRO A 235 2.54 -1.46 -5.88
C PRO A 235 2.82 -0.01 -5.48
N VAL A 236 1.88 0.87 -5.77
CA VAL A 236 1.89 2.30 -5.43
C VAL A 236 0.58 2.71 -4.78
N VAL A 237 0.51 3.92 -4.28
CA VAL A 237 -0.74 4.60 -3.91
C VAL A 237 -1.04 5.64 -4.98
N ALA A 238 -2.27 5.72 -5.43
CA ALA A 238 -2.69 6.65 -6.48
C ALA A 238 -3.74 7.63 -5.97
N TYR A 239 -3.58 8.90 -6.33
CA TYR A 239 -4.54 9.97 -6.09
C TYR A 239 -4.86 10.66 -7.41
N GLN A 240 -6.14 10.98 -7.64
CA GLN A 240 -6.50 11.94 -8.66
C GLN A 240 -6.78 13.30 -8.04
N PHE A 241 -6.42 14.35 -8.76
CA PHE A 241 -6.69 15.74 -8.40
C PHE A 241 -7.51 16.39 -9.51
N ASN A 242 -8.62 16.95 -9.13
CA ASN A 242 -9.54 17.60 -10.06
C ASN A 242 -10.10 18.90 -9.46
N PRO A 243 -9.38 20.03 -9.64
CA PRO A 243 -8.04 20.18 -10.22
C PRO A 243 -6.89 20.01 -9.21
N ILE A 244 -5.62 20.04 -9.70
CA ILE A 244 -4.45 19.99 -8.81
C ILE A 244 -4.09 21.36 -8.23
N VAL A 245 -4.40 22.42 -8.93
CA VAL A 245 -4.14 23.80 -8.51
C VAL A 245 -5.35 24.65 -8.84
N GLN A 246 -5.95 25.22 -7.82
CA GLN A 246 -7.03 26.20 -7.98
C GLN A 246 -7.17 27.03 -6.69
N SER A 247 -7.68 28.26 -6.78
CA SER A 247 -7.79 29.16 -5.64
C SER A 247 -8.88 28.77 -4.63
N PHE A 248 -9.91 28.07 -5.08
CA PHE A 248 -11.10 27.74 -4.28
C PHE A 248 -11.36 26.26 -4.11
N SER A 249 -10.84 25.43 -4.98
CA SER A 249 -11.06 23.97 -4.97
C SER A 249 -9.79 23.23 -5.39
N ASN A 250 -9.30 22.34 -4.54
CA ASN A 250 -8.22 21.42 -4.81
C ASN A 250 -8.66 20.04 -4.36
N ASP A 251 -9.53 19.43 -5.15
CA ASP A 251 -10.15 18.17 -4.77
C ASP A 251 -9.23 16.98 -5.07
N ALA A 252 -8.91 16.25 -4.03
CA ALA A 252 -8.11 15.03 -4.11
C ALA A 252 -8.95 13.82 -3.75
N SER A 253 -8.89 12.79 -4.57
CA SER A 253 -9.51 11.49 -4.29
C SER A 253 -8.46 10.40 -4.25
N LEU A 254 -8.44 9.63 -3.15
CA LEU A 254 -7.67 8.41 -3.07
C LEU A 254 -8.32 7.36 -3.97
N LEU A 255 -7.55 6.81 -4.90
CA LEU A 255 -8.04 5.77 -5.80
C LEU A 255 -7.94 4.39 -5.15
N ILE A 256 -8.93 3.57 -5.39
CA ILE A 256 -8.94 2.17 -5.00
C ILE A 256 -8.40 1.33 -6.17
N PRO A 257 -7.43 0.44 -5.94
CA PRO A 257 -6.94 -0.45 -6.99
C PRO A 257 -8.04 -1.33 -7.56
N VAL A 258 -8.01 -1.57 -8.87
CA VAL A 258 -9.02 -2.39 -9.56
C VAL A 258 -9.25 -3.75 -8.90
N PRO A 259 -8.22 -4.51 -8.47
CA PRO A 259 -8.44 -5.78 -7.78
C PRO A 259 -9.08 -5.67 -6.39
N ALA A 260 -9.08 -4.47 -5.78
CA ALA A 260 -9.69 -4.23 -4.48
C ALA A 260 -11.15 -3.76 -4.59
N LEU A 261 -11.61 -3.41 -5.80
CA LEU A 261 -13.01 -3.10 -6.05
C LEU A 261 -13.82 -4.40 -6.03
N ASP A 262 -14.87 -4.44 -5.20
CA ASP A 262 -15.78 -5.58 -5.20
C ASP A 262 -16.61 -5.56 -6.50
N VAL A 263 -16.63 -6.68 -7.18
CA VAL A 263 -17.52 -6.91 -8.32
C VAL A 263 -18.86 -7.36 -7.73
N HIS A 264 -19.81 -6.47 -7.71
CA HIS A 264 -21.19 -6.76 -7.33
C HIS A 264 -22.04 -7.12 -8.55
#